data_f5c5070c46c501501729a60421e4f1fb
#
_entry.id   f5c5070c46c501501729a60421e4f1fb
#
_cell.length_a   1.000
_cell.length_b   1.000
_cell.length_c   1.000
_cell.angle_alpha   90.00
_cell.angle_beta   90.00
_cell.angle_gamma   90.00
#
_symmetry.space_group_name_H-M   'P 1'
#
loop_
_entity.id
_entity.type
_entity.pdbx_description
1 polymer ?
#
loop_
_entity_poly.entity_id
_entity_poly.type
_entity_poly.pdbx_seq_one_letter_code
_entity_poly.pdbx_strand_id
1 'polypeptide(L)'
;RTAATTYEMAIQPLTDKLDLLPFSILFFAVVFLLTIRPTRVVDIVGRCLTPVLILGILVLILAGILHPIGPIEPPVSPNIVQDGLLAGYQAMDIISVAGFAVIIQDTLSQSGLRTWPQQRRHVAGTACVAGLLLALVYSGLTYLGATAGVFLDQGLDQAGLIVAITHQLLGRFGVIVLAIVVGFACLTTSIGLFGATASYFQRITHGRLSYRAGIMILSMIGCAICNLGLSTIIEAASPILSVICPPFMTTVVLLFFQDHIRRPGLYKGAALGATAASLLLALHSYFKLFPLVSCLPFYDYGFGWLIPAIVGGVLGWLLSKPDSAGAEQ
;
A
#
# COMPACT_ATOMS: atom_id res chain seq x y z
N ARG A 1 7.80 8.32 0.37
CA ARG A 1 7.50 7.64 -0.89
C ARG A 1 6.62 8.51 -1.79
N THR A 2 5.41 8.95 -1.37
CA THR A 2 4.49 9.76 -2.19
C THR A 2 5.13 11.00 -2.81
N ALA A 3 5.92 11.76 -2.04
CA ALA A 3 6.63 12.94 -2.56
C ALA A 3 7.71 12.56 -3.60
N ALA A 4 8.50 11.50 -3.35
CA ALA A 4 9.49 11.00 -4.29
C ALA A 4 8.82 10.51 -5.59
N THR A 5 7.72 9.76 -5.48
CA THR A 5 6.92 9.35 -6.65
C THR A 5 6.40 10.55 -7.44
N THR A 6 5.91 11.60 -6.75
CA THR A 6 5.47 12.83 -7.42
C THR A 6 6.63 13.51 -8.14
N TYR A 7 7.80 13.56 -7.53
CA TYR A 7 8.97 14.17 -8.16
C TYR A 7 9.37 13.41 -9.44
N GLU A 8 9.55 12.10 -9.34
CA GLU A 8 10.05 11.27 -10.44
C GLU A 8 9.03 11.10 -11.59
N MET A 9 7.72 11.04 -11.27
CA MET A 9 6.68 10.86 -12.29
C MET A 9 6.06 12.15 -12.80
N ALA A 10 6.09 13.23 -12.01
CA ALA A 10 5.36 14.45 -12.35
C ALA A 10 6.28 15.65 -12.63
N ILE A 11 7.41 15.78 -11.93
CA ILE A 11 8.28 16.95 -12.04
C ILE A 11 9.43 16.68 -12.99
N GLN A 12 10.20 15.63 -12.72
CA GLN A 12 11.40 15.28 -13.49
C GLN A 12 11.13 15.12 -15.00
N PRO A 13 10.03 14.49 -15.47
CA PRO A 13 9.75 14.38 -16.91
C PRO A 13 9.38 15.69 -17.59
N LEU A 14 8.98 16.70 -16.81
CA LEU A 14 8.53 17.98 -17.33
C LEU A 14 9.58 19.09 -17.22
N THR A 15 10.49 19.02 -16.26
CA THR A 15 11.53 20.02 -16.02
C THR A 15 12.74 19.49 -15.30
N ASP A 16 13.94 19.76 -15.83
CA ASP A 16 15.22 19.42 -15.21
C ASP A 16 15.74 20.51 -14.25
N LYS A 17 14.96 21.57 -14.06
CA LYS A 17 15.42 22.76 -13.30
C LYS A 17 15.15 22.68 -11.80
N LEU A 18 14.35 21.74 -11.36
CA LEU A 18 13.94 21.63 -9.96
C LEU A 18 14.52 20.37 -9.34
N ASP A 19 15.45 20.52 -8.40
CA ASP A 19 16.01 19.39 -7.66
C ASP A 19 15.02 18.79 -6.65
N LEU A 20 15.27 17.54 -6.25
CA LEU A 20 14.43 16.81 -5.31
C LEU A 20 14.29 17.51 -3.96
N LEU A 21 15.37 18.13 -3.45
CA LEU A 21 15.37 18.76 -2.12
C LEU A 21 14.42 19.97 -2.06
N PRO A 22 14.52 21.01 -2.92
CA PRO A 22 13.56 22.13 -2.88
C PRO A 22 12.13 21.69 -3.18
N PHE A 23 11.93 20.69 -4.05
CA PHE A 23 10.61 20.12 -4.30
C PHE A 23 10.05 19.46 -3.04
N SER A 24 10.83 18.62 -2.35
CA SER A 24 10.37 17.90 -1.15
C SER A 24 9.98 18.88 -0.03
N ILE A 25 10.74 19.96 0.17
CA ILE A 25 10.40 21.01 1.14
C ILE A 25 9.05 21.65 0.77
N LEU A 26 8.86 22.02 -0.50
CA LEU A 26 7.61 22.62 -0.97
C LEU A 26 6.43 21.66 -0.81
N PHE A 27 6.60 20.39 -1.22
CA PHE A 27 5.56 19.38 -1.12
C PHE A 27 5.12 19.17 0.33
N PHE A 28 6.06 18.95 1.26
CA PHE A 28 5.74 18.75 2.66
C PHE A 28 5.25 20.00 3.37
N ALA A 29 5.64 21.20 2.94
CA ALA A 29 5.05 22.44 3.41
C ALA A 29 3.56 22.54 3.00
N VAL A 30 3.22 22.18 1.77
CA VAL A 30 1.83 22.13 1.29
C VAL A 30 1.04 21.06 2.05
N VAL A 31 1.58 19.86 2.22
CA VAL A 31 0.95 18.78 3.02
C VAL A 31 0.69 19.28 4.45
N PHE A 32 1.68 19.90 5.10
CA PHE A 32 1.56 20.44 6.45
C PHE A 32 0.43 21.48 6.55
N LEU A 33 0.40 22.46 5.65
CA LEU A 33 -0.61 23.53 5.64
C LEU A 33 -2.03 22.99 5.43
N LEU A 34 -2.18 22.03 4.49
CA LEU A 34 -3.48 21.44 4.18
C LEU A 34 -3.97 20.47 5.27
N THR A 35 -3.06 19.75 5.93
CA THR A 35 -3.42 18.80 6.98
C THR A 35 -3.77 19.46 8.31
N ILE A 36 -3.12 20.60 8.65
CA ILE A 36 -3.44 21.35 9.89
C ILE A 36 -4.87 21.89 9.90
N ARG A 37 -5.36 22.29 8.74
CA ARG A 37 -6.72 22.79 8.59
C ARG A 37 -7.45 21.85 7.62
N PRO A 38 -8.21 20.85 8.12
CA PRO A 38 -9.05 20.03 7.29
C PRO A 38 -10.09 20.92 6.62
N THR A 39 -9.74 21.44 5.46
CA THR A 39 -10.61 22.35 4.70
C THR A 39 -11.40 21.52 3.70
N ARG A 40 -12.58 22.05 3.31
CA ARG A 40 -13.41 21.50 2.21
C ARG A 40 -12.63 21.28 0.91
N VAL A 41 -11.46 21.92 0.78
CA VAL A 41 -10.55 21.77 -0.37
C VAL A 41 -10.07 20.34 -0.51
N VAL A 42 -9.73 19.66 0.60
CA VAL A 42 -9.28 18.25 0.58
C VAL A 42 -10.40 17.33 0.10
N ASP A 43 -11.63 17.56 0.56
CA ASP A 43 -12.80 16.79 0.13
C ASP A 43 -13.15 17.02 -1.34
N ILE A 44 -13.08 18.28 -1.79
CA ILE A 44 -13.37 18.64 -3.19
C ILE A 44 -12.31 18.06 -4.11
N VAL A 45 -11.04 18.21 -3.77
CA VAL A 45 -9.91 17.66 -4.54
C VAL A 45 -10.02 16.13 -4.60
N GLY A 46 -10.29 15.45 -3.48
CA GLY A 46 -10.48 14.00 -3.46
C GLY A 46 -11.67 13.54 -4.32
N ARG A 47 -12.81 14.22 -4.24
CA ARG A 47 -14.02 13.84 -5.01
C ARG A 47 -13.87 14.07 -6.51
N CYS A 48 -13.22 15.13 -6.92
CA CYS A 48 -13.04 15.46 -8.34
C CYS A 48 -11.88 14.69 -8.95
N LEU A 49 -10.82 14.50 -8.18
CA LEU A 49 -9.57 13.93 -8.66
C LEU A 49 -9.61 12.40 -8.79
N THR A 50 -10.30 11.70 -7.88
CA THR A 50 -10.41 10.24 -7.95
C THR A 50 -11.02 9.76 -9.27
N PRO A 51 -12.15 10.31 -9.77
CA PRO A 51 -12.66 9.95 -11.10
C PRO A 51 -11.67 10.27 -12.22
N VAL A 52 -10.99 11.40 -12.17
CA VAL A 52 -9.99 11.79 -13.21
C VAL A 52 -8.81 10.83 -13.21
N LEU A 53 -8.33 10.42 -12.02
CA LEU A 53 -7.26 9.43 -11.87
C LEU A 53 -7.67 8.08 -12.46
N ILE A 54 -8.85 7.57 -12.09
CA ILE A 54 -9.34 6.29 -12.58
C ILE A 54 -9.50 6.34 -14.10
N LEU A 55 -10.12 7.40 -14.63
CA LEU A 55 -10.29 7.58 -16.07
C LEU A 55 -8.94 7.68 -16.79
N GLY A 56 -7.99 8.43 -16.26
CA GLY A 56 -6.64 8.57 -16.85
C GLY A 56 -5.91 7.23 -16.94
N ILE A 57 -5.94 6.44 -15.86
CA ILE A 57 -5.33 5.11 -15.83
C ILE A 57 -6.07 4.15 -16.78
N LEU A 58 -7.41 4.18 -16.83
CA LEU A 58 -8.19 3.35 -17.73
C LEU A 58 -7.91 3.69 -19.20
N VAL A 59 -7.78 4.97 -19.55
CA VAL A 59 -7.40 5.42 -20.90
C VAL A 59 -6.01 4.89 -21.26
N LEU A 60 -5.04 4.95 -20.34
CA LEU A 60 -3.70 4.43 -20.53
C LEU A 60 -3.72 2.91 -20.77
N ILE A 61 -4.46 2.17 -19.94
CA ILE A 61 -4.60 0.72 -20.07
C ILE A 61 -5.26 0.35 -21.41
N LEU A 62 -6.35 1.03 -21.77
CA LEU A 62 -7.05 0.80 -23.04
C LEU A 62 -6.16 1.13 -24.24
N ALA A 63 -5.41 2.22 -24.19
CA ALA A 63 -4.45 2.57 -25.24
C ALA A 63 -3.40 1.47 -25.43
N GLY A 64 -2.85 0.91 -24.34
CA GLY A 64 -1.88 -0.16 -24.42
C GLY A 64 -2.45 -1.52 -24.84
N ILE A 65 -3.73 -1.79 -24.56
CA ILE A 65 -4.40 -3.00 -25.06
C ILE A 65 -4.66 -2.87 -26.59
N LEU A 66 -5.07 -1.69 -27.04
CA LEU A 66 -5.35 -1.43 -28.46
C LEU A 66 -4.08 -1.33 -29.31
N HIS A 67 -3.02 -0.77 -28.73
CA HIS A 67 -1.71 -0.56 -29.37
C HIS A 67 -0.59 -1.06 -28.45
N PRO A 68 -0.36 -2.39 -28.36
CA PRO A 68 0.71 -2.94 -27.52
C PRO A 68 2.08 -2.38 -27.94
N ILE A 69 2.92 -2.03 -26.96
CA ILE A 69 4.24 -1.44 -27.21
C ILE A 69 5.20 -2.46 -27.85
N GLY A 70 5.11 -3.71 -27.36
CA GLY A 70 5.93 -4.82 -27.87
C GLY A 70 5.28 -6.17 -27.57
N PRO A 71 5.91 -7.26 -28.01
CA PRO A 71 5.50 -8.62 -27.66
C PRO A 71 5.73 -8.87 -26.17
N ILE A 72 4.91 -9.74 -25.58
CA ILE A 72 5.15 -10.23 -24.24
C ILE A 72 6.29 -11.23 -24.29
N GLU A 73 7.40 -10.90 -23.65
CA GLU A 73 8.58 -11.76 -23.58
C GLU A 73 8.44 -12.88 -22.55
N PRO A 74 9.20 -13.99 -22.71
CA PRO A 74 9.24 -15.04 -21.71
C PRO A 74 9.74 -14.49 -20.37
N PRO A 75 9.25 -15.03 -19.22
CA PRO A 75 9.65 -14.56 -17.91
C PRO A 75 11.15 -14.77 -17.67
N VAL A 76 11.80 -13.74 -17.14
CA VAL A 76 13.24 -13.77 -16.79
C VAL A 76 13.49 -14.52 -15.48
N SER A 77 12.52 -14.47 -14.54
CA SER A 77 12.64 -15.12 -13.23
C SER A 77 12.00 -16.52 -13.24
N PRO A 78 12.66 -17.51 -12.63
CA PRO A 78 12.06 -18.84 -12.42
C PRO A 78 10.94 -18.81 -11.37
N ASN A 79 10.91 -17.83 -10.48
CA ASN A 79 9.99 -17.74 -9.33
C ASN A 79 8.96 -16.60 -9.47
N ILE A 80 8.28 -16.53 -10.62
CA ILE A 80 7.36 -15.45 -11.00
C ILE A 80 6.30 -15.17 -9.93
N VAL A 81 5.74 -16.23 -9.31
CA VAL A 81 4.69 -16.09 -8.31
C VAL A 81 5.23 -15.44 -7.04
N GLN A 82 6.43 -15.84 -6.61
CA GLN A 82 7.11 -15.25 -5.44
C GLN A 82 7.42 -13.77 -5.68
N ASP A 83 8.00 -13.46 -6.84
CA ASP A 83 8.37 -12.07 -7.19
C ASP A 83 7.13 -11.19 -7.30
N GLY A 84 6.05 -11.70 -7.90
CA GLY A 84 4.77 -10.99 -7.97
C GLY A 84 4.14 -10.75 -6.58
N LEU A 85 4.22 -11.72 -5.67
CA LEU A 85 3.75 -11.57 -4.29
C LEU A 85 4.56 -10.52 -3.53
N LEU A 86 5.89 -10.56 -3.65
CA LEU A 86 6.79 -9.58 -3.01
C LEU A 86 6.56 -8.18 -3.58
N ALA A 87 6.35 -8.05 -4.89
CA ALA A 87 5.97 -6.78 -5.52
C ALA A 87 4.62 -6.27 -4.96
N GLY A 88 3.65 -7.16 -4.76
CA GLY A 88 2.37 -6.83 -4.10
C GLY A 88 2.56 -6.32 -2.67
N TYR A 89 3.49 -6.88 -1.88
CA TYR A 89 3.82 -6.35 -0.54
C TYR A 89 4.41 -4.94 -0.61
N GLN A 90 5.23 -4.65 -1.62
CA GLN A 90 5.83 -3.34 -1.85
C GLN A 90 4.81 -2.25 -2.21
N ALA A 91 3.62 -2.61 -2.69
CA ALA A 91 2.53 -1.67 -2.93
C ALA A 91 2.06 -0.96 -1.65
N MET A 92 2.28 -1.55 -0.46
CA MET A 92 1.90 -1.03 0.88
C MET A 92 0.38 -0.92 1.11
N ASP A 93 -0.44 -1.42 0.21
CA ASP A 93 -1.91 -1.29 0.29
C ASP A 93 -2.47 -1.98 1.53
N ILE A 94 -1.95 -3.18 1.86
CA ILE A 94 -2.39 -3.96 3.01
C ILE A 94 -2.24 -3.18 4.32
N ILE A 95 -1.13 -2.47 4.50
CA ILE A 95 -0.88 -1.68 5.71
C ILE A 95 -1.72 -0.41 5.71
N SER A 96 -1.89 0.21 4.54
CA SER A 96 -2.70 1.42 4.38
C SER A 96 -4.16 1.18 4.74
N VAL A 97 -4.71 0.00 4.44
CA VAL A 97 -6.09 -0.38 4.79
C VAL A 97 -6.35 -0.26 6.29
N ALA A 98 -5.40 -0.67 7.15
CA ALA A 98 -5.55 -0.54 8.60
C ALA A 98 -5.71 0.92 9.04
N GLY A 99 -4.92 1.84 8.44
CA GLY A 99 -5.03 3.27 8.70
C GLY A 99 -6.35 3.88 8.23
N PHE A 100 -6.81 3.50 7.05
CA PHE A 100 -8.07 4.01 6.48
C PHE A 100 -9.33 3.40 7.10
N ALA A 101 -9.26 2.19 7.69
CA ALA A 101 -10.40 1.54 8.34
C ALA A 101 -11.02 2.43 9.44
N VAL A 102 -10.19 3.12 10.23
CA VAL A 102 -10.66 4.05 11.27
C VAL A 102 -11.42 5.23 10.65
N ILE A 103 -10.89 5.80 9.57
CA ILE A 103 -11.53 6.93 8.88
C ILE A 103 -12.88 6.51 8.29
N ILE A 104 -12.95 5.31 7.71
CA ILE A 104 -14.19 4.75 7.15
C ILE A 104 -15.21 4.56 8.27
N GLN A 105 -14.80 4.01 9.41
CA GLN A 105 -15.70 3.82 10.57
C GLN A 105 -16.23 5.14 11.10
N ASP A 106 -15.40 6.16 11.24
CA ASP A 106 -15.82 7.49 11.67
C ASP A 106 -16.80 8.13 10.68
N THR A 107 -16.54 7.98 9.38
CA THR A 107 -17.42 8.49 8.31
C THR A 107 -18.79 7.81 8.32
N LEU A 108 -18.85 6.50 8.51
CA LEU A 108 -20.10 5.75 8.59
C LEU A 108 -20.91 6.15 9.82
N SER A 109 -20.24 6.35 10.95
CA SER A 109 -20.90 6.80 12.19
C SER A 109 -21.52 8.20 12.03
N GLN A 110 -20.85 9.11 11.31
CA GLN A 110 -21.35 10.45 11.01
C GLN A 110 -22.47 10.45 9.97
N SER A 111 -22.53 9.44 9.09
CA SER A 111 -23.57 9.30 8.06
C SER A 111 -24.91 8.80 8.58
N GLY A 112 -25.07 8.66 9.90
CA GLY A 112 -26.32 8.24 10.53
C GLY A 112 -26.60 6.73 10.51
N LEU A 113 -25.68 5.94 9.99
CA LEU A 113 -25.77 4.49 10.01
C LEU A 113 -25.36 3.97 11.39
N ARG A 114 -26.32 3.85 12.30
CA ARG A 114 -26.07 3.49 13.71
C ARG A 114 -26.11 2.00 13.99
N THR A 115 -26.70 1.20 13.10
CA THR A 115 -26.85 -0.24 13.33
C THR A 115 -25.75 -1.03 12.64
N TRP A 116 -25.12 -1.95 13.40
CA TRP A 116 -24.02 -2.81 12.92
C TRP A 116 -24.35 -3.56 11.61
N PRO A 117 -25.54 -4.16 11.42
CA PRO A 117 -25.86 -4.85 10.17
C PRO A 117 -25.90 -3.93 8.95
N GLN A 118 -26.37 -2.68 9.11
CA GLN A 118 -26.38 -1.69 8.02
C GLN A 118 -24.97 -1.25 7.66
N GLN A 119 -24.13 -0.94 8.65
CA GLN A 119 -22.74 -0.58 8.43
C GLN A 119 -21.99 -1.70 7.70
N ARG A 120 -22.12 -2.96 8.15
CA ARG A 120 -21.50 -4.13 7.53
C ARG A 120 -21.88 -4.29 6.06
N ARG A 121 -23.16 -4.12 5.69
CA ARG A 121 -23.61 -4.23 4.29
C ARG A 121 -23.02 -3.13 3.41
N HIS A 122 -22.99 -1.90 3.89
CA HIS A 122 -22.42 -0.77 3.14
C HIS A 122 -20.90 -0.91 2.98
N VAL A 123 -20.19 -1.29 4.05
CA VAL A 123 -18.73 -1.56 3.98
C VAL A 123 -18.43 -2.68 3.01
N ALA A 124 -19.16 -3.81 3.07
CA ALA A 124 -18.95 -4.93 2.16
C ALA A 124 -19.17 -4.55 0.69
N GLY A 125 -20.23 -3.79 0.40
CA GLY A 125 -20.50 -3.30 -0.95
C GLY A 125 -19.39 -2.38 -1.46
N THR A 126 -18.98 -1.41 -0.64
CA THR A 126 -17.89 -0.48 -0.98
C THR A 126 -16.56 -1.23 -1.17
N ALA A 127 -16.25 -2.18 -0.29
CA ALA A 127 -15.03 -2.98 -0.40
C ALA A 127 -15.02 -3.86 -1.66
N CYS A 128 -16.17 -4.42 -2.05
CA CYS A 128 -16.28 -5.20 -3.29
C CYS A 128 -16.01 -4.32 -4.52
N VAL A 129 -16.63 -3.14 -4.60
CA VAL A 129 -16.40 -2.21 -5.71
C VAL A 129 -14.94 -1.74 -5.75
N ALA A 130 -14.37 -1.37 -4.60
CA ALA A 130 -12.97 -0.96 -4.51
C ALA A 130 -12.02 -2.10 -4.93
N GLY A 131 -12.28 -3.34 -4.48
CA GLY A 131 -11.49 -4.52 -4.84
C GLY A 131 -11.53 -4.81 -6.34
N LEU A 132 -12.71 -4.72 -6.97
CA LEU A 132 -12.84 -4.89 -8.42
C LEU A 132 -12.10 -3.81 -9.21
N LEU A 133 -12.19 -2.55 -8.78
CA LEU A 133 -11.46 -1.44 -9.42
C LEU A 133 -9.94 -1.62 -9.26
N LEU A 134 -9.46 -1.99 -8.08
CA LEU A 134 -8.04 -2.28 -7.85
C LEU A 134 -7.57 -3.45 -8.71
N ALA A 135 -8.31 -4.55 -8.76
CA ALA A 135 -7.99 -5.71 -9.59
C ALA A 135 -7.87 -5.31 -11.07
N LEU A 136 -8.82 -4.51 -11.58
CA LEU A 136 -8.80 -4.03 -12.95
C LEU A 136 -7.58 -3.15 -13.23
N VAL A 137 -7.29 -2.19 -12.33
CA VAL A 137 -6.15 -1.27 -12.50
C VAL A 137 -4.83 -2.04 -12.43
N TYR A 138 -4.63 -2.88 -11.41
CA TYR A 138 -3.38 -3.63 -11.27
C TYR A 138 -3.17 -4.63 -12.40
N SER A 139 -4.20 -5.36 -12.82
CA SER A 139 -4.10 -6.28 -13.96
C SER A 139 -3.77 -5.54 -15.26
N GLY A 140 -4.39 -4.38 -15.48
CA GLY A 140 -4.13 -3.56 -16.66
C GLY A 140 -2.71 -3.00 -16.66
N LEU A 141 -2.23 -2.46 -15.54
CA LEU A 141 -0.85 -1.96 -15.42
C LEU A 141 0.19 -3.09 -15.54
N THR A 142 -0.10 -4.27 -15.00
CA THR A 142 0.77 -5.45 -15.17
C THR A 142 0.86 -5.87 -16.64
N TYR A 143 -0.27 -5.83 -17.36
CA TYR A 143 -0.27 -6.09 -18.81
C TYR A 143 0.58 -5.07 -19.56
N LEU A 144 0.44 -3.78 -19.24
CA LEU A 144 1.29 -2.72 -19.85
C LEU A 144 2.78 -2.97 -19.57
N GLY A 145 3.12 -3.33 -18.33
CA GLY A 145 4.49 -3.69 -17.97
C GLY A 145 5.02 -4.88 -18.76
N ALA A 146 4.19 -5.91 -18.96
CA ALA A 146 4.56 -7.10 -19.72
C ALA A 146 4.83 -6.78 -21.22
N THR A 147 4.13 -5.80 -21.79
CA THR A 147 4.36 -5.34 -23.17
C THR A 147 5.49 -4.33 -23.32
N ALA A 148 6.04 -3.85 -22.20
CA ALA A 148 7.09 -2.83 -22.16
C ALA A 148 8.52 -3.41 -22.14
N GLY A 149 8.72 -4.67 -22.50
CA GLY A 149 10.02 -5.34 -22.56
C GLY A 149 11.10 -4.56 -23.32
N VAL A 150 10.71 -3.81 -24.35
CA VAL A 150 11.61 -2.95 -25.14
C VAL A 150 12.32 -1.86 -24.31
N PHE A 151 11.86 -1.56 -23.10
CA PHE A 151 12.49 -0.59 -22.21
C PHE A 151 13.42 -1.24 -21.16
N LEU A 152 13.49 -2.57 -21.08
CA LEU A 152 14.33 -3.28 -20.10
C LEU A 152 15.82 -2.94 -20.22
N ASP A 153 16.30 -2.81 -21.45
CA ASP A 153 17.72 -2.49 -21.72
C ASP A 153 18.09 -1.03 -21.45
N GLN A 154 17.10 -0.15 -21.17
CA GLN A 154 17.34 1.27 -20.92
C GLN A 154 17.69 1.57 -19.45
N GLY A 155 17.66 0.57 -18.58
CA GLY A 155 17.98 0.74 -17.15
C GLY A 155 17.06 1.71 -16.41
N LEU A 156 15.81 1.87 -16.88
CA LEU A 156 14.82 2.75 -16.27
C LEU A 156 14.39 2.19 -14.90
N ASP A 157 14.24 3.08 -13.96
CA ASP A 157 13.61 2.77 -12.67
C ASP A 157 12.08 2.59 -12.81
N GLN A 158 11.41 2.21 -11.73
CA GLN A 158 9.97 1.94 -11.74
C GLN A 158 9.13 3.16 -12.14
N ALA A 159 9.56 4.36 -11.76
CA ALA A 159 8.88 5.60 -12.11
C ALA A 159 9.13 5.97 -13.57
N GLY A 160 10.36 5.87 -14.03
CA GLY A 160 10.74 6.14 -15.42
C GLY A 160 10.05 5.20 -16.40
N LEU A 161 9.85 3.93 -16.02
CA LEU A 161 9.15 2.96 -16.87
C LEU A 161 7.70 3.37 -17.15
N ILE A 162 6.91 3.77 -16.13
CA ILE A 162 5.52 4.19 -16.36
C ILE A 162 5.44 5.49 -17.17
N VAL A 163 6.40 6.40 -16.99
CA VAL A 163 6.50 7.63 -17.77
C VAL A 163 6.82 7.30 -19.24
N ALA A 164 7.79 6.39 -19.50
CA ALA A 164 8.15 5.95 -20.85
C ALA A 164 6.98 5.26 -21.55
N ILE A 165 6.26 4.35 -20.87
CA ILE A 165 5.05 3.71 -21.38
C ILE A 165 3.99 4.78 -21.74
N THR A 166 3.75 5.72 -20.84
CA THR A 166 2.76 6.78 -21.07
C THR A 166 3.15 7.68 -22.24
N HIS A 167 4.43 8.01 -22.35
CA HIS A 167 4.94 8.80 -23.47
C HIS A 167 4.78 8.06 -24.80
N GLN A 168 5.09 6.77 -24.84
CA GLN A 168 4.96 5.94 -26.03
C GLN A 168 3.51 5.81 -26.50
N LEU A 169 2.56 5.63 -25.57
CA LEU A 169 1.15 5.40 -25.88
C LEU A 169 0.35 6.69 -26.14
N LEU A 170 0.58 7.73 -25.34
CA LEU A 170 -0.23 8.95 -25.32
C LEU A 170 0.56 10.23 -25.64
N GLY A 171 1.87 10.08 -25.91
CA GLY A 171 2.76 11.21 -26.20
C GLY A 171 2.94 12.17 -25.01
N ARG A 172 3.45 13.36 -25.31
CA ARG A 172 3.75 14.39 -24.28
C ARG A 172 2.50 14.84 -23.51
N PHE A 173 1.33 14.88 -24.16
CA PHE A 173 0.09 15.23 -23.48
C PHE A 173 -0.28 14.20 -22.42
N GLY A 174 -0.11 12.91 -22.70
CA GLY A 174 -0.31 11.84 -21.71
C GLY A 174 0.59 11.99 -20.48
N VAL A 175 1.85 12.33 -20.67
CA VAL A 175 2.80 12.57 -19.57
C VAL A 175 2.37 13.74 -18.69
N ILE A 176 1.86 14.85 -19.28
CA ILE A 176 1.35 15.99 -18.53
C ILE A 176 0.12 15.58 -17.70
N VAL A 177 -0.81 14.83 -18.29
CA VAL A 177 -2.00 14.33 -17.58
C VAL A 177 -1.58 13.39 -16.45
N LEU A 178 -0.66 12.45 -16.71
CA LEU A 178 -0.11 11.56 -15.69
C LEU A 178 0.51 12.35 -14.52
N ALA A 179 1.32 13.36 -14.82
CA ALA A 179 1.97 14.21 -13.84
C ALA A 179 0.98 14.91 -12.91
N ILE A 180 -0.07 15.51 -13.48
CA ILE A 180 -1.13 16.17 -12.72
C ILE A 180 -1.87 15.17 -11.83
N VAL A 181 -2.27 14.04 -12.39
CA VAL A 181 -3.04 13.00 -11.71
C VAL A 181 -2.23 12.40 -10.55
N VAL A 182 -0.99 11.97 -10.82
CA VAL A 182 -0.11 11.38 -9.81
C VAL A 182 0.24 12.39 -8.72
N GLY A 183 0.57 13.64 -9.10
CA GLY A 183 0.91 14.69 -8.15
C GLY A 183 -0.19 14.95 -7.14
N PHE A 184 -1.42 15.09 -7.60
CA PHE A 184 -2.56 15.30 -6.71
C PHE A 184 -2.94 14.03 -5.93
N ALA A 185 -2.88 12.86 -6.53
CA ALA A 185 -3.15 11.60 -5.84
C ALA A 185 -2.17 11.38 -4.68
N CYS A 186 -0.88 11.61 -4.91
CA CYS A 186 0.14 11.52 -3.88
C CYS A 186 -0.04 12.58 -2.79
N LEU A 187 -0.45 13.79 -3.16
CA LEU A 187 -0.73 14.86 -2.21
C LEU A 187 -1.91 14.50 -1.29
N THR A 188 -3.04 14.07 -1.84
CA THR A 188 -4.23 13.69 -1.07
C THR A 188 -3.97 12.49 -0.17
N THR A 189 -3.24 11.49 -0.67
CA THR A 189 -2.81 10.32 0.13
C THR A 189 -1.92 10.75 1.29
N SER A 190 -0.96 11.64 1.06
CA SER A 190 -0.08 12.15 2.13
C SER A 190 -0.87 12.88 3.21
N ILE A 191 -1.82 13.73 2.83
CA ILE A 191 -2.70 14.46 3.77
C ILE A 191 -3.51 13.47 4.61
N GLY A 192 -4.12 12.47 3.98
CA GLY A 192 -4.91 11.44 4.67
C GLY A 192 -4.07 10.64 5.67
N LEU A 193 -2.92 10.12 5.24
CA LEU A 193 -2.02 9.33 6.08
C LEU A 193 -1.44 10.14 7.24
N PHE A 194 -1.01 11.38 7.00
CA PHE A 194 -0.47 12.25 8.05
C PHE A 194 -1.54 12.62 9.06
N GLY A 195 -2.75 12.95 8.61
CA GLY A 195 -3.87 13.24 9.48
C GLY A 195 -4.26 12.05 10.35
N ALA A 196 -4.39 10.86 9.77
CA ALA A 196 -4.69 9.63 10.50
C ALA A 196 -3.60 9.29 11.52
N THR A 197 -2.32 9.35 11.11
CA THR A 197 -1.18 9.03 11.97
C THR A 197 -1.05 10.03 13.11
N ALA A 198 -1.18 11.33 12.86
CA ALA A 198 -1.12 12.36 13.89
C ALA A 198 -2.26 12.22 14.91
N SER A 199 -3.48 11.93 14.46
CA SER A 199 -4.63 11.66 15.31
C SER A 199 -4.43 10.42 16.18
N TYR A 200 -3.86 9.37 15.62
CA TYR A 200 -3.53 8.13 16.34
C TYR A 200 -2.51 8.38 17.45
N PHE A 201 -1.40 9.05 17.14
CA PHE A 201 -0.39 9.39 18.14
C PHE A 201 -0.92 10.35 19.22
N GLN A 202 -1.77 11.30 18.88
CA GLN A 202 -2.42 12.15 19.86
C GLN A 202 -3.26 11.34 20.84
N ARG A 203 -4.01 10.33 20.37
CA ARG A 203 -4.80 9.44 21.24
C ARG A 203 -3.92 8.61 22.16
N ILE A 204 -2.90 7.92 21.63
CA ILE A 204 -2.02 7.03 22.40
C ILE A 204 -1.22 7.81 23.46
N THR A 205 -0.78 9.01 23.13
CA THR A 205 -0.02 9.85 24.07
C THR A 205 -0.93 10.61 25.05
N HIS A 206 -2.24 10.33 25.05
CA HIS A 206 -3.21 11.04 25.88
C HIS A 206 -3.11 12.57 25.76
N GLY A 207 -2.88 13.06 24.54
CA GLY A 207 -2.77 14.49 24.23
C GLY A 207 -1.40 15.12 24.51
N ARG A 208 -0.41 14.38 25.01
CA ARG A 208 0.96 14.90 25.22
C ARG A 208 1.61 15.34 23.91
N LEU A 209 1.40 14.59 22.84
CA LEU A 209 1.77 15.00 21.49
C LEU A 209 0.54 15.64 20.84
N SER A 210 0.60 16.97 20.60
CA SER A 210 -0.49 17.65 19.92
C SER A 210 -0.57 17.23 18.46
N TYR A 211 -1.78 17.26 17.88
CA TYR A 211 -2.01 16.95 16.46
C TYR A 211 -1.08 17.75 15.53
N ARG A 212 -0.92 19.06 15.79
CA ARG A 212 -0.05 19.94 14.98
C ARG A 212 1.43 19.55 15.08
N ALA A 213 1.90 19.22 16.29
CA ALA A 213 3.27 18.76 16.49
C ALA A 213 3.52 17.42 15.79
N GLY A 214 2.54 16.52 15.83
CA GLY A 214 2.59 15.24 15.11
C GLY A 214 2.75 15.44 13.60
N ILE A 215 1.93 16.30 12.97
CA ILE A 215 2.05 16.60 11.54
C ILE A 215 3.41 17.24 11.20
N MET A 216 3.90 18.16 12.04
CA MET A 216 5.20 18.79 11.83
C MET A 216 6.35 17.78 11.86
N ILE A 217 6.37 16.90 12.85
CA ILE A 217 7.38 15.83 12.96
C ILE A 217 7.30 14.89 11.74
N LEU A 218 6.10 14.47 11.36
CA LEU A 218 5.91 13.62 10.18
C LEU A 218 6.36 14.30 8.89
N SER A 219 6.12 15.60 8.74
CA SER A 219 6.56 16.37 7.56
C SER A 219 8.09 16.48 7.51
N MET A 220 8.74 16.72 8.64
CA MET A 220 10.21 16.77 8.71
C MET A 220 10.85 15.41 8.39
N ILE A 221 10.36 14.35 9.01
CA ILE A 221 10.84 12.97 8.75
C ILE A 221 10.56 12.58 7.29
N GLY A 222 9.35 12.87 6.79
CA GLY A 222 8.97 12.60 5.41
C GLY A 222 9.85 13.32 4.40
N CYS A 223 10.17 14.60 4.66
CA CYS A 223 11.09 15.38 3.84
C CYS A 223 12.50 14.78 3.83
N ALA A 224 13.04 14.40 5.01
CA ALA A 224 14.35 13.78 5.09
C ALA A 224 14.41 12.46 4.32
N ILE A 225 13.43 11.57 4.51
CA ILE A 225 13.35 10.27 3.83
C ILE A 225 13.14 10.45 2.32
N CYS A 226 12.34 11.45 1.88
CA CYS A 226 12.08 11.68 0.47
C CYS A 226 13.36 11.92 -0.33
N ASN A 227 14.34 12.59 0.26
CA ASN A 227 15.62 12.92 -0.40
C ASN A 227 16.55 11.70 -0.60
N LEU A 228 16.18 10.51 -0.13
CA LEU A 228 16.87 9.26 -0.46
C LEU A 228 16.56 8.74 -1.88
N GLY A 229 15.54 9.31 -2.55
CA GLY A 229 15.02 8.82 -3.82
C GLY A 229 14.03 7.66 -3.68
N LEU A 230 13.18 7.47 -4.70
CA LEU A 230 12.10 6.47 -4.65
C LEU A 230 12.63 5.05 -4.58
N SER A 231 13.61 4.70 -5.41
CA SER A 231 14.19 3.35 -5.47
C SER A 231 14.76 2.93 -4.12
N THR A 232 15.58 3.80 -3.50
CA THR A 232 16.16 3.53 -2.17
C THR A 232 15.10 3.36 -1.09
N ILE A 233 14.02 4.17 -1.14
CA ILE A 233 12.91 4.06 -0.19
C ILE A 233 12.20 2.70 -0.35
N ILE A 234 11.98 2.25 -1.59
CA ILE A 234 11.35 0.96 -1.87
C ILE A 234 12.23 -0.19 -1.38
N GLU A 235 13.52 -0.15 -1.70
CA GLU A 235 14.48 -1.17 -1.28
C GLU A 235 14.59 -1.26 0.24
N ALA A 236 14.66 -0.13 0.94
CA ALA A 236 14.72 -0.09 2.39
C ALA A 236 13.41 -0.55 3.07
N ALA A 237 12.26 -0.30 2.43
CA ALA A 237 10.96 -0.71 2.95
C ALA A 237 10.66 -2.20 2.72
N SER A 238 11.22 -2.80 1.65
CA SER A 238 10.92 -4.17 1.22
C SER A 238 11.12 -5.22 2.32
N PRO A 239 12.26 -5.28 3.06
CA PRO A 239 12.43 -6.26 4.14
C PRO A 239 11.44 -6.06 5.28
N ILE A 240 11.12 -4.82 5.61
CA ILE A 240 10.15 -4.49 6.67
C ILE A 240 8.75 -5.00 6.27
N LEU A 241 8.34 -4.75 5.03
CA LEU A 241 7.06 -5.17 4.50
C LEU A 241 6.95 -6.71 4.43
N SER A 242 8.02 -7.38 4.02
CA SER A 242 8.09 -8.85 3.96
C SER A 242 7.87 -9.51 5.33
N VAL A 243 8.21 -8.82 6.43
CA VAL A 243 7.98 -9.29 7.80
C VAL A 243 6.58 -8.93 8.31
N ILE A 244 6.07 -7.74 7.98
CA ILE A 244 4.81 -7.22 8.56
C ILE A 244 3.59 -7.73 7.78
N CYS A 245 3.68 -7.86 6.44
CA CYS A 245 2.53 -8.24 5.62
C CYS A 245 1.95 -9.64 5.94
N PRO A 246 2.76 -10.72 6.11
CA PRO A 246 2.22 -12.04 6.40
C PRO A 246 1.38 -12.15 7.67
N PRO A 247 1.82 -11.68 8.86
CA PRO A 247 1.00 -11.73 10.05
C PRO A 247 -0.26 -10.85 9.95
N PHE A 248 -0.17 -9.72 9.25
CA PHE A 248 -1.32 -8.87 8.99
C PHE A 248 -2.35 -9.58 8.11
N MET A 249 -1.93 -10.18 6.98
CA MET A 249 -2.80 -10.98 6.11
C MET A 249 -3.44 -12.14 6.88
N THR A 250 -2.65 -12.86 7.68
CA THR A 250 -3.14 -13.96 8.52
C THR A 250 -4.24 -13.46 9.46
N THR A 251 -4.04 -12.34 10.13
CA THR A 251 -5.02 -11.76 11.03
C THR A 251 -6.29 -11.34 10.31
N VAL A 252 -6.16 -10.67 9.15
CA VAL A 252 -7.31 -10.24 8.33
C VAL A 252 -8.13 -11.46 7.86
N VAL A 253 -7.46 -12.51 7.37
CA VAL A 253 -8.15 -13.76 6.95
C VAL A 253 -8.90 -14.38 8.12
N LEU A 254 -8.29 -14.47 9.29
CA LEU A 254 -8.94 -15.03 10.47
C LEU A 254 -10.15 -14.21 10.95
N LEU A 255 -10.12 -12.89 10.76
CA LEU A 255 -11.25 -12.01 11.11
C LEU A 255 -12.51 -12.31 10.29
N PHE A 256 -12.40 -12.82 9.06
CA PHE A 256 -13.58 -13.28 8.31
C PHE A 256 -14.30 -14.45 8.97
N PHE A 257 -13.59 -15.22 9.80
CA PHE A 257 -14.11 -16.39 10.51
C PHE A 257 -14.38 -16.09 12.00
N GLN A 258 -14.37 -14.81 12.42
CA GLN A 258 -14.52 -14.43 13.83
C GLN A 258 -15.76 -14.99 14.51
N ASP A 259 -16.88 -15.11 13.80
CA ASP A 259 -18.12 -15.65 14.33
C ASP A 259 -18.00 -17.14 14.73
N HIS A 260 -17.03 -17.87 14.15
CA HIS A 260 -16.75 -19.28 14.40
C HIS A 260 -15.59 -19.49 15.38
N ILE A 261 -14.73 -18.48 15.55
CA ILE A 261 -13.51 -18.58 16.36
C ILE A 261 -13.76 -17.95 17.74
N ARG A 262 -14.04 -18.82 18.72
CA ARG A 262 -14.33 -18.39 20.11
C ARG A 262 -13.08 -18.29 21.01
N ARG A 263 -11.88 -18.54 20.48
CA ARG A 263 -10.65 -18.55 21.28
C ARG A 263 -9.66 -17.49 20.76
N PRO A 264 -9.38 -16.45 21.54
CA PRO A 264 -8.46 -15.36 21.13
C PRO A 264 -7.01 -15.83 20.94
N GLY A 265 -6.63 -16.94 21.55
CA GLY A 265 -5.29 -17.52 21.39
C GLY A 265 -4.98 -17.96 19.97
N LEU A 266 -5.99 -18.35 19.18
CA LEU A 266 -5.81 -18.70 17.78
C LEU A 266 -5.24 -17.51 16.97
N TYR A 267 -5.81 -16.31 17.14
CA TYR A 267 -5.31 -15.10 16.47
C TYR A 267 -3.87 -14.76 16.86
N LYS A 268 -3.59 -14.78 18.19
CA LYS A 268 -2.26 -14.49 18.70
C LYS A 268 -1.23 -15.51 18.22
N GLY A 269 -1.58 -16.80 18.30
CA GLY A 269 -0.70 -17.89 17.87
C GLY A 269 -0.41 -17.85 16.39
N ALA A 270 -1.42 -17.64 15.56
CA ALA A 270 -1.26 -17.55 14.11
C ALA A 270 -0.42 -16.33 13.70
N ALA A 271 -0.69 -15.16 14.30
CA ALA A 271 0.10 -13.96 14.05
C ALA A 271 1.57 -14.12 14.49
N LEU A 272 1.82 -14.73 15.65
CA LEU A 272 3.17 -15.00 16.13
C LEU A 272 3.90 -16.01 15.24
N GLY A 273 3.24 -17.08 14.81
CA GLY A 273 3.79 -18.06 13.89
C GLY A 273 4.14 -17.45 12.54
N ALA A 274 3.24 -16.63 11.99
CA ALA A 274 3.50 -15.89 10.76
C ALA A 274 4.67 -14.90 10.92
N THR A 275 4.72 -14.15 12.03
CA THR A 275 5.80 -13.18 12.30
C THR A 275 7.16 -13.87 12.43
N ALA A 276 7.24 -14.96 13.19
CA ALA A 276 8.48 -15.69 13.37
C ALA A 276 9.00 -16.25 12.05
N ALA A 277 8.10 -16.87 11.26
CA ALA A 277 8.46 -17.40 9.96
C ALA A 277 8.87 -16.31 8.97
N SER A 278 8.10 -15.22 8.86
CA SER A 278 8.44 -14.12 7.94
C SER A 278 9.72 -13.41 8.33
N LEU A 279 10.04 -13.28 9.61
CA LEU A 279 11.32 -12.77 10.07
C LEU A 279 12.49 -13.68 9.66
N LEU A 280 12.35 -15.01 9.85
CA LEU A 280 13.38 -15.98 9.43
C LEU A 280 13.54 -16.00 7.91
N LEU A 281 12.44 -15.91 7.15
CA LEU A 281 12.45 -15.82 5.68
C LEU A 281 13.17 -14.55 5.22
N ALA A 282 12.87 -13.40 5.81
CA ALA A 282 13.54 -12.14 5.50
C ALA A 282 15.05 -12.20 5.83
N LEU A 283 15.43 -12.71 7.01
CA LEU A 283 16.83 -12.89 7.38
C LEU A 283 17.56 -13.83 6.41
N HIS A 284 16.89 -14.89 5.95
CA HIS A 284 17.48 -15.78 4.94
C HIS A 284 17.64 -15.09 3.59
N SER A 285 16.62 -14.37 3.13
CA SER A 285 16.63 -13.70 1.83
C SER A 285 17.74 -12.63 1.73
N TYR A 286 17.89 -11.79 2.77
CA TYR A 286 18.84 -10.67 2.75
C TYR A 286 20.24 -11.04 3.25
N PHE A 287 20.36 -11.91 4.25
CA PHE A 287 21.63 -12.24 4.88
C PHE A 287 22.11 -13.67 4.64
N LYS A 288 21.34 -14.48 3.91
CA LYS A 288 21.61 -15.91 3.68
C LYS A 288 21.76 -16.72 4.98
N LEU A 289 21.18 -16.24 6.07
CA LEU A 289 21.11 -16.93 7.36
C LEU A 289 20.00 -17.99 7.32
N PHE A 290 20.19 -19.09 8.04
CA PHE A 290 19.19 -20.15 8.20
C PHE A 290 18.73 -20.83 6.89
N PRO A 291 19.62 -21.60 6.20
CA PRO A 291 19.28 -22.29 4.95
C PRO A 291 18.13 -23.30 5.09
N LEU A 292 17.85 -23.79 6.30
CA LEU A 292 16.71 -24.69 6.59
C LEU A 292 15.35 -24.06 6.25
N VAL A 293 15.27 -22.74 6.15
CA VAL A 293 14.02 -22.05 5.85
C VAL A 293 13.58 -22.30 4.41
N SER A 294 14.48 -22.58 3.49
CA SER A 294 14.15 -22.97 2.11
C SER A 294 13.41 -24.33 2.02
N CYS A 295 13.49 -25.17 3.07
CA CYS A 295 12.74 -26.42 3.13
C CYS A 295 11.27 -26.24 3.55
N LEU A 296 10.85 -25.00 3.90
CA LEU A 296 9.45 -24.75 4.26
C LEU A 296 8.54 -24.99 3.03
N PRO A 297 7.41 -25.69 3.22
CA PRO A 297 6.42 -25.85 2.16
C PRO A 297 5.96 -24.48 1.64
N PHE A 298 5.78 -24.38 0.34
CA PHE A 298 5.40 -23.14 -0.37
C PHE A 298 6.43 -22.02 -0.32
N TYR A 299 7.70 -22.30 0.02
CA TYR A 299 8.80 -21.30 0.00
C TYR A 299 8.94 -20.66 -1.38
N ASP A 300 9.02 -21.48 -2.44
CA ASP A 300 9.19 -21.03 -3.84
C ASP A 300 8.01 -20.19 -4.36
N TYR A 301 6.86 -20.27 -3.69
CA TYR A 301 5.67 -19.48 -4.00
C TYR A 301 5.54 -18.21 -3.11
N GLY A 302 6.50 -17.95 -2.21
CA GLY A 302 6.45 -16.83 -1.29
C GLY A 302 5.51 -17.01 -0.09
N PHE A 303 4.92 -18.21 0.10
CA PHE A 303 4.01 -18.54 1.19
C PHE A 303 4.66 -19.41 2.29
N GLY A 304 5.98 -19.40 2.43
CA GLY A 304 6.68 -20.17 3.46
C GLY A 304 6.25 -19.89 4.89
N TRP A 305 5.60 -18.73 5.12
CA TRP A 305 5.04 -18.35 6.42
C TRP A 305 3.69 -19.02 6.73
N LEU A 306 2.99 -19.60 5.74
CA LEU A 306 1.62 -20.11 5.88
C LEU A 306 1.53 -21.29 6.86
N ILE A 307 2.39 -22.29 6.70
CA ILE A 307 2.41 -23.47 7.59
C ILE A 307 2.74 -23.09 9.03
N PRO A 308 3.81 -22.30 9.32
CA PRO A 308 4.07 -21.80 10.67
C PRO A 308 2.92 -20.97 11.26
N ALA A 309 2.19 -20.20 10.45
CA ALA A 309 1.01 -19.47 10.90
C ALA A 309 -0.11 -20.42 11.34
N ILE A 310 -0.39 -21.48 10.56
CA ILE A 310 -1.40 -22.49 10.91
C ILE A 310 -1.00 -23.24 12.17
N VAL A 311 0.25 -23.71 12.26
CA VAL A 311 0.76 -24.42 13.44
C VAL A 311 0.69 -23.52 14.69
N GLY A 312 1.15 -22.26 14.57
CA GLY A 312 1.05 -21.29 15.65
C GLY A 312 -0.40 -21.02 16.06
N GLY A 313 -1.31 -20.94 15.11
CA GLY A 313 -2.75 -20.79 15.37
C GLY A 313 -3.35 -21.97 16.13
N VAL A 314 -3.04 -23.19 15.71
CA VAL A 314 -3.49 -24.41 16.39
C VAL A 314 -2.93 -24.50 17.83
N LEU A 315 -1.63 -24.22 17.99
CA LEU A 315 -1.01 -24.20 19.32
C LEU A 315 -1.64 -23.11 20.21
N GLY A 316 -1.85 -21.93 19.68
CA GLY A 316 -2.52 -20.83 20.40
C GLY A 316 -3.96 -21.19 20.76
N TRP A 317 -4.69 -21.89 19.90
CA TRP A 317 -6.02 -22.38 20.19
C TRP A 317 -6.04 -23.44 21.30
N LEU A 318 -5.10 -24.36 21.29
CA LEU A 318 -4.97 -25.40 22.33
C LEU A 318 -4.60 -24.80 23.69
N LEU A 319 -3.72 -23.81 23.72
CA LEU A 319 -3.23 -23.18 24.95
C LEU A 319 -4.20 -22.14 25.54
N SER A 320 -5.15 -21.62 24.75
CA SER A 320 -6.11 -20.62 25.21
C SER A 320 -7.39 -21.23 25.77
N LYS A 321 -7.88 -20.65 26.87
CA LYS A 321 -9.23 -20.96 27.36
C LYS A 321 -10.28 -20.30 26.47
N PRO A 322 -11.47 -20.91 26.28
CA PRO A 322 -12.58 -20.25 25.60
C PRO A 322 -12.95 -18.96 26.35
N ASP A 323 -13.19 -17.88 25.60
CA ASP A 323 -13.72 -16.64 26.20
C ASP A 323 -15.13 -16.91 26.74
N SER A 324 -15.28 -16.76 28.05
CA SER A 324 -16.60 -16.82 28.73
C SER A 324 -17.44 -15.54 28.54
N ALA A 325 -16.89 -14.51 27.86
CA ALA A 325 -17.54 -13.21 27.68
C ALA A 325 -18.55 -13.14 26.53
N GLY A 326 -18.78 -14.22 25.78
CA GLY A 326 -19.73 -14.29 24.66
C GLY A 326 -21.13 -14.78 25.01
N ALA A 327 -21.47 -14.93 26.30
CA ALA A 327 -22.81 -15.41 26.76
C ALA A 327 -23.77 -14.29 27.20
N GLU A 328 -23.33 -13.02 27.13
CA GLU A 328 -24.15 -11.86 27.54
C GLU A 328 -24.15 -10.76 26.45
N GLN A 329 -24.50 -11.09 25.20
CA GLN A 329 -24.96 -10.07 24.26
C GLN A 329 -26.03 -10.65 23.32
#